data_d37d80bb2d85143cb1cbdbffb468edb1
#
_entry.id   d37d80bb2d85143cb1cbdbffb468edb1
#
_cell.length_a   1.000
_cell.length_b   1.000
_cell.length_c   1.000
_cell.angle_alpha   90.00
_cell.angle_beta   90.00
_cell.angle_gamma   90.00
#
_symmetry.space_group_name_H-M   'P 1'
#
loop_
_entity.id
_entity.type
_entity.pdbx_description
1 polymer ?
#
loop_
_entity_poly.entity_id
_entity_poly.type
_entity_poly.pdbx_seq_one_letter_code
_entity_poly.pdbx_strand_id
1 'polypeptide(L)'
;MKEIKINKKALNISITNYLLRGIFFLALIVTNKAKADNCSKIGQIGDSGVCNGMLIVDREDLKNAIADDSYTIQKDGVNYTFGDDSNNVYTGNIKNFTNLFKGKTNFNEDIGYWDISKATSLRQMFDGATLFNQDISNWRPSKVKNMAFMFRNATSFNNNSQSLNDWGEHTSKVEFMQSMFFGATSFNQDIGNWRPTNVKRMNSMF
;
A
#
# COMPACT_ATOMS: atom_id res chain seq x y z
N MET A 1 -33.13 26.12 -22.42
CA MET A 1 -31.76 25.53 -22.41
C MET A 1 -31.07 25.97 -21.14
N LYS A 2 -30.72 25.04 -20.25
CA LYS A 2 -29.99 25.36 -19.01
C LYS A 2 -28.49 25.41 -19.33
N GLU A 3 -27.85 26.55 -19.11
CA GLU A 3 -26.39 26.67 -19.16
C GLU A 3 -25.77 25.85 -18.03
N ILE A 4 -24.92 24.88 -18.40
CA ILE A 4 -24.08 24.15 -17.43
C ILE A 4 -22.78 24.95 -17.31
N LYS A 5 -22.61 25.65 -16.18
CA LYS A 5 -21.33 26.30 -15.84
C LYS A 5 -20.33 25.24 -15.42
N ILE A 6 -19.39 24.92 -16.29
CA ILE A 6 -18.27 24.03 -15.97
C ILE A 6 -17.12 24.87 -15.41
N ASN A 7 -16.63 24.51 -14.24
CA ASN A 7 -15.53 25.18 -13.58
C ASN A 7 -14.21 24.92 -14.33
N LYS A 8 -13.69 25.95 -15.03
CA LYS A 8 -12.56 25.87 -15.96
C LYS A 8 -11.18 25.64 -15.32
N LYS A 9 -11.06 25.50 -14.01
CA LYS A 9 -9.76 25.45 -13.33
C LYS A 9 -9.11 24.05 -13.26
N ALA A 10 -9.80 22.99 -13.66
CA ALA A 10 -9.32 21.61 -13.50
C ALA A 10 -9.25 20.77 -14.79
N LEU A 11 -9.64 21.28 -15.95
CA LEU A 11 -9.64 20.49 -17.19
C LEU A 11 -8.92 21.24 -18.33
N ASN A 12 -7.80 20.71 -18.82
CA ASN A 12 -7.26 21.07 -20.13
C ASN A 12 -8.13 20.41 -21.21
N ILE A 13 -9.12 21.14 -21.73
CA ILE A 13 -10.00 20.67 -22.79
C ILE A 13 -9.49 21.22 -24.13
N SER A 14 -9.07 20.34 -25.02
CA SER A 14 -8.85 20.70 -26.44
C SER A 14 -10.13 20.41 -27.21
N ILE A 15 -10.71 21.47 -27.82
CA ILE A 15 -11.90 21.36 -28.67
C ILE A 15 -11.43 21.31 -30.11
N THR A 16 -11.62 20.16 -30.76
CA THR A 16 -11.38 20.03 -32.19
C THR A 16 -12.72 19.95 -32.94
N ASN A 17 -13.00 20.91 -33.82
CA ASN A 17 -14.22 20.94 -34.61
C ASN A 17 -14.04 20.10 -35.88
N TYR A 18 -14.88 19.09 -36.07
CA TYR A 18 -14.99 18.36 -37.32
C TYR A 18 -16.32 18.73 -38.02
N LEU A 19 -16.24 19.28 -39.24
CA LEU A 19 -17.37 19.53 -40.12
C LEU A 19 -17.56 18.34 -41.07
N LEU A 20 -18.56 17.50 -40.85
CA LEU A 20 -19.01 16.52 -41.84
C LEU A 20 -20.54 16.60 -42.01
N ARG A 21 -20.97 17.04 -43.19
CA ARG A 21 -22.34 16.97 -43.72
C ARG A 21 -23.45 17.53 -42.82
N GLY A 22 -23.38 18.81 -42.47
CA GLY A 22 -24.55 19.54 -41.94
C GLY A 22 -25.09 19.10 -40.56
N ILE A 23 -24.39 18.22 -39.85
CA ILE A 23 -24.75 17.81 -38.49
C ILE A 23 -23.58 18.17 -37.56
N PHE A 24 -23.82 19.13 -36.67
CA PHE A 24 -22.84 19.47 -35.63
C PHE A 24 -22.81 18.39 -34.58
N PHE A 25 -21.86 17.46 -34.64
CA PHE A 25 -21.48 16.63 -33.48
C PHE A 25 -20.34 17.31 -32.72
N LEU A 26 -20.63 17.87 -31.58
CA LEU A 26 -19.59 18.30 -30.64
C LEU A 26 -19.04 17.05 -29.96
N ALA A 27 -18.02 16.43 -30.56
CA ALA A 27 -17.29 15.38 -29.88
C ALA A 27 -16.34 16.03 -28.87
N LEU A 28 -16.69 16.00 -27.59
CA LEU A 28 -15.79 16.38 -26.51
C LEU A 28 -14.74 15.26 -26.38
N ILE A 29 -13.63 15.36 -27.09
CA ILE A 29 -12.49 14.48 -26.85
C ILE A 29 -11.78 15.03 -25.61
N VAL A 30 -12.11 14.46 -24.46
CA VAL A 30 -11.32 14.62 -23.24
C VAL A 30 -10.02 13.83 -23.47
N THR A 31 -8.99 14.48 -24.00
CA THR A 31 -7.65 13.91 -23.92
C THR A 31 -7.22 14.01 -22.47
N ASN A 32 -7.51 12.98 -21.68
CA ASN A 32 -6.77 12.74 -20.46
C ASN A 32 -5.31 12.48 -20.87
N LYS A 33 -4.54 13.56 -21.02
CA LYS A 33 -3.11 13.44 -20.88
C LYS A 33 -2.94 13.01 -19.44
N ALA A 34 -2.71 11.71 -19.23
CA ALA A 34 -2.42 11.18 -17.89
C ALA A 34 -1.33 12.09 -17.31
N LYS A 35 -1.70 12.89 -16.33
CA LYS A 35 -0.71 13.65 -15.56
C LYS A 35 0.19 12.57 -14.97
N ALA A 36 1.48 12.65 -15.25
CA ALA A 36 2.44 11.70 -14.67
C ALA A 36 2.22 11.67 -13.17
N ASP A 37 2.06 10.47 -12.60
CA ASP A 37 1.82 10.30 -11.18
C ASP A 37 2.84 11.07 -10.36
N ASN A 38 2.40 12.13 -9.67
CA ASN A 38 3.27 12.96 -8.85
C ASN A 38 3.42 12.38 -7.43
N CYS A 39 3.61 11.07 -7.34
CA CYS A 39 3.77 10.35 -6.08
C CYS A 39 5.21 10.35 -5.54
N SER A 40 6.07 11.27 -5.97
CA SER A 40 7.50 11.26 -5.58
C SER A 40 7.87 12.27 -4.51
N LYS A 41 7.02 13.26 -4.26
CA LYS A 41 7.32 14.40 -3.37
C LYS A 41 6.86 14.12 -1.94
N ILE A 42 7.77 13.66 -1.09
CA ILE A 42 7.50 13.43 0.34
C ILE A 42 6.92 14.69 1.01
N GLY A 43 5.95 14.50 1.90
CA GLY A 43 5.28 15.59 2.62
C GLY A 43 4.31 16.42 1.79
N GLN A 44 4.01 16.02 0.55
CA GLN A 44 3.00 16.64 -0.30
C GLN A 44 1.76 15.74 -0.41
N ILE A 45 0.62 16.37 -0.69
CA ILE A 45 -0.59 15.61 -1.06
C ILE A 45 -0.46 15.24 -2.54
N GLY A 46 -0.71 13.98 -2.85
CA GLY A 46 -0.75 13.51 -4.23
C GLY A 46 -1.88 14.19 -5.01
N ASP A 47 -1.61 14.60 -6.24
CA ASP A 47 -2.55 15.36 -7.08
C ASP A 47 -3.11 14.56 -8.26
N SER A 48 -2.68 13.31 -8.41
CA SER A 48 -3.10 12.46 -9.52
C SER A 48 -2.74 10.99 -9.30
N GLY A 49 -3.34 10.10 -10.10
CA GLY A 49 -3.02 8.69 -10.11
C GLY A 49 -3.30 7.96 -8.80
N VAL A 50 -2.46 6.99 -8.50
CA VAL A 50 -2.64 6.07 -7.35
C VAL A 50 -2.46 6.74 -5.97
N CYS A 51 -1.87 7.92 -5.91
CA CYS A 51 -1.68 8.66 -4.65
C CYS A 51 -2.56 9.92 -4.54
N ASN A 52 -3.56 10.06 -5.42
CA ASN A 52 -4.43 11.24 -5.43
C ASN A 52 -5.16 11.41 -4.09
N GLY A 53 -4.98 12.57 -3.46
CA GLY A 53 -5.56 12.88 -2.15
C GLY A 53 -4.81 12.28 -0.96
N MET A 54 -3.81 11.42 -1.16
CA MET A 54 -3.01 10.82 -0.10
C MET A 54 -1.81 11.68 0.28
N LEU A 55 -1.43 11.69 1.55
CA LEU A 55 -0.17 12.25 1.99
C LEU A 55 0.99 11.31 1.60
N ILE A 56 1.91 11.81 0.79
CA ILE A 56 3.09 11.05 0.36
C ILE A 56 4.11 11.05 1.49
N VAL A 57 4.41 9.87 2.03
CA VAL A 57 5.25 9.70 3.22
C VAL A 57 6.52 8.92 2.92
N ASP A 58 7.52 9.11 3.75
CA ASP A 58 8.69 8.26 3.82
C ASP A 58 8.65 7.35 5.06
N ARG A 59 9.73 6.58 5.25
CA ARG A 59 9.81 5.64 6.37
C ARG A 59 9.95 6.36 7.72
N GLU A 60 10.54 7.53 7.75
CA GLU A 60 10.73 8.28 9.00
C GLU A 60 9.41 8.90 9.46
N ASP A 61 8.60 9.42 8.52
CA ASP A 61 7.24 9.88 8.82
C ASP A 61 6.41 8.77 9.51
N LEU A 62 6.44 7.55 8.93
CA LEU A 62 5.73 6.41 9.53
C LEU A 62 6.28 6.06 10.93
N LYS A 63 7.60 6.04 11.10
CA LYS A 63 8.22 5.72 12.39
C LYS A 63 7.83 6.72 13.49
N ASN A 64 7.77 8.00 13.15
CA ASN A 64 7.37 9.04 14.09
C ASN A 64 5.92 8.85 14.55
N ALA A 65 4.99 8.60 13.61
CA ALA A 65 3.59 8.31 13.91
C ALA A 65 3.38 6.99 14.67
N ILE A 66 4.30 6.04 14.53
CA ILE A 66 4.28 4.75 15.26
C ILE A 66 4.88 4.91 16.66
N ALA A 67 5.83 5.84 16.85
CA ALA A 67 6.55 5.98 18.12
C ALA A 67 5.64 6.38 19.26
N ASP A 68 4.66 7.24 19.00
CA ASP A 68 3.67 7.73 19.96
C ASP A 68 2.34 6.96 19.95
N ASP A 69 2.28 5.85 19.18
CA ASP A 69 1.08 5.02 18.97
C ASP A 69 -0.14 5.77 18.44
N SER A 70 0.06 6.97 17.83
CA SER A 70 -1.02 7.73 17.23
C SER A 70 -1.44 7.19 15.85
N TYR A 71 -0.49 6.59 15.14
CA TYR A 71 -0.65 6.14 13.75
C TYR A 71 -1.22 7.23 12.85
N THR A 72 -0.91 8.48 13.18
CA THR A 72 -1.47 9.68 12.55
C THR A 72 -0.35 10.67 12.22
N ILE A 73 -0.43 11.28 11.03
CA ILE A 73 0.48 12.33 10.59
C ILE A 73 -0.33 13.58 10.33
N GLN A 74 -0.01 14.68 10.99
CA GLN A 74 -0.66 15.97 10.75
C GLN A 74 0.03 16.73 9.62
N LYS A 75 -0.77 17.22 8.66
CA LYS A 75 -0.32 18.07 7.57
C LYS A 75 -1.36 19.12 7.24
N ASP A 76 -0.98 20.39 7.31
CA ASP A 76 -1.84 21.54 6.97
C ASP A 76 -3.21 21.51 7.68
N GLY A 77 -3.24 21.09 8.96
CA GLY A 77 -4.43 20.99 9.79
C GLY A 77 -5.31 19.76 9.52
N VAL A 78 -4.86 18.84 8.65
CA VAL A 78 -5.53 17.57 8.36
C VAL A 78 -4.77 16.42 9.00
N ASN A 79 -5.50 15.47 9.58
CA ASN A 79 -4.95 14.21 10.08
C ASN A 79 -4.97 13.16 8.98
N TYR A 80 -3.82 12.57 8.67
CA TYR A 80 -3.66 11.43 7.78
C TYR A 80 -3.35 10.21 8.63
N THR A 81 -4.21 9.21 8.60
CA THR A 81 -4.12 8.02 9.45
C THR A 81 -3.72 6.78 8.64
N PHE A 82 -3.28 5.72 9.34
CA PHE A 82 -2.91 4.50 8.65
C PHE A 82 -4.12 3.67 8.22
N GLY A 83 -5.25 3.81 8.89
CA GLY A 83 -6.44 3.02 8.66
C GLY A 83 -7.71 3.83 8.30
N ASP A 84 -7.58 5.13 7.96
CA ASP A 84 -8.73 5.97 7.59
C ASP A 84 -8.93 5.99 6.07
N ASP A 85 -10.12 5.67 5.61
CA ASP A 85 -10.48 5.68 4.18
C ASP A 85 -10.53 7.09 3.57
N SER A 86 -10.61 8.15 4.38
CA SER A 86 -10.80 9.52 3.91
C SER A 86 -9.49 10.30 3.73
N ASN A 87 -8.50 10.05 4.60
CA ASN A 87 -7.21 10.77 4.62
C ASN A 87 -6.06 9.77 4.80
N ASN A 88 -5.67 9.12 3.74
CA ASN A 88 -4.68 8.04 3.74
C ASN A 88 -3.24 8.52 3.50
N VAL A 89 -2.28 7.67 3.84
CA VAL A 89 -0.88 7.84 3.51
C VAL A 89 -0.48 7.02 2.29
N TYR A 90 0.35 7.55 1.40
CA TYR A 90 0.92 6.82 0.26
C TYR A 90 2.32 6.32 0.58
N THR A 91 2.50 5.01 0.56
CA THR A 91 3.73 4.30 0.96
C THR A 91 4.59 3.81 -0.20
N GLY A 92 4.14 3.98 -1.44
CA GLY A 92 4.77 3.37 -2.64
C GLY A 92 6.20 3.85 -2.95
N ASN A 93 6.76 4.81 -2.19
CA ASN A 93 8.17 5.18 -2.29
C ASN A 93 9.06 4.47 -1.29
N ILE A 94 8.48 3.75 -0.32
CA ILE A 94 9.23 3.10 0.75
C ILE A 94 9.78 1.77 0.27
N LYS A 95 11.10 1.57 0.42
CA LYS A 95 11.78 0.34 0.04
C LYS A 95 12.02 -0.61 1.22
N ASN A 96 12.05 -0.10 2.44
CA ASN A 96 12.43 -0.85 3.62
C ASN A 96 11.42 -0.67 4.75
N PHE A 97 10.66 -1.74 5.04
CA PHE A 97 9.68 -1.81 6.13
C PHE A 97 10.20 -2.62 7.34
N THR A 98 11.51 -2.89 7.38
CA THR A 98 12.12 -3.68 8.47
C THR A 98 11.79 -3.08 9.82
N ASN A 99 11.28 -3.93 10.74
CA ASN A 99 10.94 -3.59 12.13
C ASN A 99 9.86 -2.51 12.31
N LEU A 100 9.07 -2.16 11.29
CA LEU A 100 8.21 -0.98 11.33
C LEU A 100 7.22 -1.04 12.52
N PHE A 101 6.52 -2.15 12.69
CA PHE A 101 5.57 -2.37 13.79
C PHE A 101 6.07 -3.41 14.80
N LYS A 102 7.40 -3.65 14.87
CA LYS A 102 7.97 -4.62 15.78
C LYS A 102 7.63 -4.29 17.23
N GLY A 103 7.01 -5.23 17.95
CA GLY A 103 6.62 -5.08 19.34
C GLY A 103 5.42 -4.18 19.59
N LYS A 104 4.77 -3.67 18.54
CA LYS A 104 3.54 -2.87 18.66
C LYS A 104 2.34 -3.80 18.89
N THR A 105 2.18 -4.23 20.14
CA THR A 105 1.23 -5.28 20.54
C THR A 105 -0.23 -4.93 20.23
N ASN A 106 -0.58 -3.64 20.27
CA ASN A 106 -1.93 -3.14 20.04
C ASN A 106 -2.21 -2.68 18.60
N PHE A 107 -1.18 -2.73 17.73
CA PHE A 107 -1.35 -2.29 16.34
C PHE A 107 -2.29 -3.24 15.59
N ASN A 108 -3.37 -2.68 15.03
CA ASN A 108 -4.30 -3.39 14.16
C ASN A 108 -5.03 -2.45 13.18
N GLU A 109 -4.35 -1.37 12.72
CA GLU A 109 -4.91 -0.47 11.71
C GLU A 109 -4.98 -1.16 10.35
N ASP A 110 -6.01 -0.82 9.54
CA ASP A 110 -6.14 -1.33 8.16
C ASP A 110 -5.09 -0.68 7.26
N ILE A 111 -4.10 -1.48 6.90
CA ILE A 111 -3.01 -1.10 5.99
C ILE A 111 -3.03 -1.94 4.70
N GLY A 112 -4.14 -2.63 4.42
CA GLY A 112 -4.29 -3.46 3.23
C GLY A 112 -4.12 -2.69 1.92
N TYR A 113 -4.42 -1.39 1.91
CA TYR A 113 -4.26 -0.49 0.78
C TYR A 113 -2.80 -0.01 0.53
N TRP A 114 -1.88 -0.24 1.47
CA TRP A 114 -0.49 0.22 1.34
C TRP A 114 0.18 -0.32 0.08
N ASP A 115 0.82 0.57 -0.67
CA ASP A 115 1.63 0.18 -1.82
C ASP A 115 3.03 -0.26 -1.37
N ILE A 116 3.30 -1.55 -1.45
CA ILE A 116 4.60 -2.16 -1.15
C ILE A 116 5.38 -2.57 -2.41
N SER A 117 4.97 -2.12 -3.59
CA SER A 117 5.55 -2.55 -4.88
C SER A 117 7.05 -2.25 -5.04
N LYS A 118 7.59 -1.29 -4.28
CA LYS A 118 9.02 -0.98 -4.22
C LYS A 118 9.73 -1.60 -3.01
N ALA A 119 9.01 -2.28 -2.12
CA ALA A 119 9.60 -2.88 -0.93
C ALA A 119 10.63 -3.97 -1.28
N THR A 120 11.77 -3.93 -0.61
CA THR A 120 12.82 -4.95 -0.72
C THR A 120 12.96 -5.77 0.56
N SER A 121 12.46 -5.25 1.70
CA SER A 121 12.50 -5.93 3.00
C SER A 121 11.24 -5.64 3.82
N LEU A 122 10.62 -6.73 4.28
CA LEU A 122 9.54 -6.77 5.27
C LEU A 122 10.01 -7.48 6.56
N ARG A 123 11.34 -7.60 6.74
CA ARG A 123 11.93 -8.34 7.87
C ARG A 123 11.40 -7.80 9.19
N GLN A 124 10.86 -8.69 10.06
CA GLN A 124 10.34 -8.35 11.40
C GLN A 124 9.28 -7.24 11.40
N MET A 125 8.57 -6.99 10.28
CA MET A 125 7.65 -5.86 10.19
C MET A 125 6.57 -5.91 11.27
N PHE A 126 6.06 -7.10 11.59
CA PHE A 126 5.01 -7.34 12.60
C PHE A 126 5.49 -8.29 13.69
N ASP A 127 6.80 -8.42 13.90
CA ASP A 127 7.37 -9.30 14.96
C ASP A 127 6.87 -8.87 16.33
N GLY A 128 6.05 -9.69 16.99
CA GLY A 128 5.44 -9.38 18.28
C GLY A 128 4.26 -8.39 18.22
N ALA A 129 3.72 -8.08 17.04
CA ALA A 129 2.48 -7.31 16.90
C ALA A 129 1.27 -8.24 17.18
N THR A 130 0.99 -8.51 18.44
CA THR A 130 0.11 -9.60 18.87
C THR A 130 -1.35 -9.46 18.43
N LEU A 131 -1.87 -8.23 18.27
CA LEU A 131 -3.25 -8.00 17.83
C LEU A 131 -3.38 -7.81 16.31
N PHE A 132 -2.27 -7.70 15.57
CA PHE A 132 -2.34 -7.47 14.13
C PHE A 132 -3.01 -8.63 13.39
N ASN A 133 -4.13 -8.33 12.72
CA ASN A 133 -4.89 -9.32 11.93
C ASN A 133 -5.63 -8.66 10.75
N GLN A 134 -5.05 -7.65 10.09
CA GLN A 134 -5.68 -7.01 8.94
C GLN A 134 -5.44 -7.77 7.64
N ASP A 135 -6.34 -7.55 6.66
CA ASP A 135 -6.24 -8.13 5.34
C ASP A 135 -5.14 -7.44 4.50
N ILE A 136 -4.10 -8.17 4.20
CA ILE A 136 -2.99 -7.73 3.33
C ILE A 136 -2.89 -8.59 2.06
N SER A 137 -3.95 -9.29 1.69
CA SER A 137 -4.00 -10.13 0.48
C SER A 137 -3.70 -9.35 -0.81
N ASN A 138 -4.04 -8.05 -0.84
CA ASN A 138 -3.76 -7.17 -1.97
C ASN A 138 -2.30 -6.77 -2.14
N TRP A 139 -1.45 -7.04 -1.17
CA TRP A 139 -0.03 -6.73 -1.29
C TRP A 139 0.63 -7.57 -2.39
N ARG A 140 1.58 -6.97 -3.10
CA ARG A 140 2.34 -7.62 -4.20
C ARG A 140 3.83 -7.51 -3.92
N PRO A 141 4.42 -8.42 -3.11
CA PRO A 141 5.81 -8.33 -2.65
C PRO A 141 6.86 -8.70 -3.72
N SER A 142 6.64 -8.31 -4.98
CA SER A 142 7.43 -8.76 -6.14
C SER A 142 8.91 -8.36 -6.13
N LYS A 143 9.32 -7.43 -5.26
CA LYS A 143 10.74 -7.02 -5.10
C LYS A 143 11.30 -7.40 -3.75
N VAL A 144 10.48 -7.98 -2.86
CA VAL A 144 10.91 -8.35 -1.52
C VAL A 144 11.89 -9.52 -1.58
N LYS A 145 13.01 -9.35 -0.89
CA LYS A 145 14.03 -10.39 -0.70
C LYS A 145 14.02 -10.96 0.72
N ASN A 146 13.54 -10.21 1.70
CA ASN A 146 13.61 -10.61 3.09
C ASN A 146 12.27 -10.46 3.79
N MET A 147 11.68 -11.61 4.17
CA MET A 147 10.46 -11.75 4.98
C MET A 147 10.74 -12.46 6.31
N ALA A 148 12.02 -12.62 6.68
CA ALA A 148 12.39 -13.32 7.91
C ALA A 148 11.72 -12.68 9.12
N PHE A 149 11.10 -13.51 9.97
CA PHE A 149 10.45 -13.11 11.22
C PHE A 149 9.27 -12.14 11.03
N MET A 150 8.69 -12.02 9.82
CA MET A 150 7.72 -10.97 9.51
C MET A 150 6.53 -10.96 10.48
N PHE A 151 5.97 -12.13 10.79
CA PHE A 151 4.84 -12.31 11.69
C PHE A 151 5.21 -13.15 12.94
N ARG A 152 6.50 -13.19 13.30
CA ARG A 152 6.93 -13.95 14.47
C ARG A 152 6.22 -13.43 15.72
N ASN A 153 5.58 -14.32 16.48
CA ASN A 153 4.79 -13.99 17.67
C ASN A 153 3.62 -13.01 17.44
N ALA A 154 3.17 -12.84 16.19
CA ALA A 154 1.93 -12.14 15.89
C ALA A 154 0.75 -13.10 16.10
N THR A 155 0.38 -13.31 17.35
CA THR A 155 -0.48 -14.43 17.78
C THR A 155 -1.89 -14.38 17.18
N SER A 156 -2.44 -13.20 16.91
CA SER A 156 -3.76 -13.04 16.28
C SER A 156 -3.73 -13.10 14.75
N PHE A 157 -2.53 -13.07 14.14
CA PHE A 157 -2.44 -12.94 12.69
C PHE A 157 -3.00 -14.16 11.96
N ASN A 158 -4.06 -13.95 11.19
CA ASN A 158 -4.68 -14.90 10.26
C ASN A 158 -5.17 -14.19 8.99
N ASN A 159 -4.57 -13.05 8.65
CA ASN A 159 -4.92 -12.24 7.48
C ASN A 159 -6.42 -11.92 7.38
N ASN A 160 -7.07 -11.62 8.50
CA ASN A 160 -8.51 -11.41 8.59
C ASN A 160 -9.33 -12.54 7.91
N SER A 161 -8.86 -13.78 7.98
CA SER A 161 -9.40 -14.96 7.31
C SER A 161 -9.39 -14.91 5.77
N GLN A 162 -8.64 -13.97 5.16
CA GLN A 162 -8.43 -13.90 3.72
C GLN A 162 -7.20 -14.70 3.29
N SER A 163 -7.28 -15.33 2.12
CA SER A 163 -6.17 -16.11 1.58
C SER A 163 -4.96 -15.24 1.24
N LEU A 164 -3.75 -15.75 1.48
CA LEU A 164 -2.50 -15.17 1.00
C LEU A 164 -1.98 -15.82 -0.30
N ASN A 165 -2.77 -16.67 -0.95
CA ASN A 165 -2.38 -17.33 -2.20
C ASN A 165 -2.07 -16.36 -3.34
N ASP A 166 -2.67 -15.16 -3.34
CA ASP A 166 -2.40 -14.12 -4.33
C ASP A 166 -0.97 -13.53 -4.25
N TRP A 167 -0.24 -13.82 -3.17
CA TRP A 167 1.20 -13.52 -3.12
C TRP A 167 2.02 -14.46 -4.01
N GLY A 168 1.47 -15.60 -4.46
CA GLY A 168 2.02 -16.65 -5.29
C GLY A 168 3.32 -16.31 -6.03
N GLU A 169 3.21 -15.88 -7.29
CA GLU A 169 4.37 -15.51 -8.13
C GLU A 169 5.20 -14.34 -7.56
N HIS A 170 4.59 -13.49 -6.73
CA HIS A 170 5.25 -12.36 -6.12
C HIS A 170 6.27 -12.76 -5.05
N THR A 171 6.30 -14.03 -4.61
CA THR A 171 7.29 -14.55 -3.65
C THR A 171 8.58 -15.04 -4.28
N SER A 172 8.67 -15.06 -5.62
CA SER A 172 9.80 -15.68 -6.35
C SER A 172 11.18 -15.09 -6.05
N LYS A 173 11.27 -13.82 -5.64
CA LYS A 173 12.53 -13.15 -5.29
C LYS A 173 12.92 -13.26 -3.81
N VAL A 174 12.07 -13.89 -2.99
CA VAL A 174 12.33 -14.01 -1.56
C VAL A 174 13.50 -14.96 -1.30
N GLU A 175 14.48 -14.49 -0.54
CA GLU A 175 15.68 -15.21 -0.16
C GLU A 175 15.64 -15.70 1.31
N PHE A 176 14.92 -14.98 2.18
CA PHE A 176 14.90 -15.24 3.62
C PHE A 176 13.46 -15.23 4.15
N MET A 177 13.02 -16.38 4.67
CA MET A 177 11.69 -16.63 5.25
C MET A 177 11.76 -17.34 6.62
N GLN A 178 12.97 -17.44 7.22
CA GLN A 178 13.11 -18.15 8.50
C GLN A 178 12.23 -17.54 9.57
N SER A 179 11.57 -18.38 10.36
CA SER A 179 10.66 -18.04 11.45
C SER A 179 9.57 -17.04 11.07
N MET A 180 9.12 -17.03 9.81
CA MET A 180 8.17 -16.02 9.34
C MET A 180 6.86 -16.03 10.12
N PHE A 181 6.34 -17.20 10.46
CA PHE A 181 5.10 -17.41 11.23
C PHE A 181 5.34 -18.09 12.58
N PHE A 182 6.60 -18.18 13.04
CA PHE A 182 6.90 -18.82 14.32
C PHE A 182 6.13 -18.13 15.46
N GLY A 183 5.30 -18.89 16.18
CA GLY A 183 4.46 -18.36 17.24
C GLY A 183 3.24 -17.53 16.78
N ALA A 184 2.94 -17.48 15.49
CA ALA A 184 1.69 -16.91 14.95
C ALA A 184 0.57 -17.96 15.08
N THR A 185 0.10 -18.18 16.28
CA THR A 185 -0.75 -19.34 16.66
C THR A 185 -2.12 -19.37 15.99
N SER A 186 -2.63 -18.24 15.51
CA SER A 186 -3.89 -18.16 14.77
C SER A 186 -3.73 -18.40 13.28
N PHE A 187 -2.48 -18.39 12.74
CA PHE A 187 -2.25 -18.45 11.30
C PHE A 187 -2.67 -19.80 10.69
N ASN A 188 -3.65 -19.77 9.82
CA ASN A 188 -4.18 -20.96 9.13
C ASN A 188 -4.60 -20.64 7.67
N GLN A 189 -3.87 -19.75 6.99
CA GLN A 189 -4.19 -19.41 5.62
C GLN A 189 -3.44 -20.28 4.61
N ASP A 190 -4.10 -20.52 3.47
CA ASP A 190 -3.49 -21.22 2.36
C ASP A 190 -2.40 -20.36 1.70
N ILE A 191 -1.19 -20.92 1.59
CA ILE A 191 -0.02 -20.36 0.93
C ILE A 191 0.53 -21.33 -0.15
N GLY A 192 -0.27 -22.30 -0.58
CA GLY A 192 0.16 -23.35 -1.51
C GLY A 192 0.59 -22.85 -2.89
N ASN A 193 0.15 -21.67 -3.29
CA ASN A 193 0.55 -21.03 -4.55
C ASN A 193 1.87 -20.24 -4.46
N TRP A 194 2.46 -20.09 -3.30
CA TRP A 194 3.72 -19.38 -3.17
C TRP A 194 4.84 -20.10 -3.96
N ARG A 195 5.69 -19.31 -4.61
CA ARG A 195 6.79 -19.80 -5.47
C ARG A 195 8.14 -19.22 -5.04
N PRO A 196 8.63 -19.47 -3.81
CA PRO A 196 9.88 -18.90 -3.32
C PRO A 196 11.09 -19.65 -3.91
N THR A 197 11.30 -19.55 -5.22
CA THR A 197 12.34 -20.28 -5.97
C THR A 197 13.76 -19.87 -5.63
N ASN A 198 13.96 -18.72 -4.98
CA ASN A 198 15.28 -18.21 -4.60
C ASN A 198 15.56 -18.31 -3.09
N VAL A 199 14.74 -19.04 -2.34
CA VAL A 199 14.87 -19.09 -0.88
C VAL A 199 16.15 -19.76 -0.45
N LYS A 200 16.88 -19.09 0.45
CA LYS A 200 18.15 -19.57 1.05
C LYS A 200 17.95 -20.06 2.49
N ARG A 201 16.98 -19.49 3.21
CA ARG A 201 16.67 -19.83 4.59
C ARG A 201 15.16 -19.81 4.82
N MET A 202 14.61 -20.94 5.31
CA MET A 202 13.20 -21.11 5.63
C MET A 202 13.01 -21.96 6.92
N ASN A 203 14.07 -22.12 7.71
CA ASN A 203 14.01 -22.90 8.95
C ASN A 203 13.03 -22.28 9.95
N SER A 204 12.35 -23.12 10.71
CA SER A 204 11.39 -22.72 11.76
C SER A 204 10.32 -21.75 11.23
N MET A 205 9.85 -21.93 9.99
CA MET A 205 8.91 -21.01 9.35
C MET A 205 7.59 -20.90 10.15
N PHE A 206 7.21 -22.00 10.82
CA PHE A 206 6.05 -22.14 11.70
C PHE A 206 6.48 -22.51 13.12
#